data_3cc123e05869330a2b0ee4178d5b2f20
#
_entry.id   3cc123e05869330a2b0ee4178d5b2f20
#
_cell.length_a   1.000
_cell.length_b   1.000
_cell.length_c   1.000
_cell.angle_alpha   90.00
_cell.angle_beta   90.00
_cell.angle_gamma   90.00
#
_symmetry.space_group_name_H-M   'P 1'
#
loop_
_entity.id
_entity.type
_entity.pdbx_description
1 polymer ?
#
loop_
_entity_poly.entity_id
_entity_poly.type
_entity_poly.pdbx_seq_one_letter_code
_entity_poly.pdbx_strand_id
1 'polypeptide(L)'
;MSYVNPYLAKMDISKLKPEEITDALDNHYTQLRKFVKGVCDDKFHLIVNGDAGMGKTEITNEVVEKNVKGQPFSISGTISPVKLYGKFQDAKKKNQVLVIDDTDKILEDQESLEVLKGVLDTQKDKIVSWDKYSTAIKKSNRSTEFKYEGRCIIITNKMLRTAPDKEPTISQQRLLPVLSRCHYFKAGVPSNQWKMAAIKMHQKTHLSIYDDYVYELRCFKGVPLDVQNEIIDWLDEHQDEVRELSFRVCARLVQLRNQEPDFWTQMAEASECY
;
A
#
# COMPACT_ATOMS: atom_id res chain seq x y z
N MET A 1 8.65 6.71 14.11
CA MET A 1 8.41 6.13 12.76
C MET A 1 7.63 4.82 12.89
N SER A 2 6.31 4.87 12.87
CA SER A 2 5.47 3.71 13.21
C SER A 2 5.22 2.74 12.04
N TYR A 3 5.47 3.15 10.81
CA TYR A 3 5.21 2.36 9.59
C TYR A 3 6.47 1.86 8.87
N VAL A 4 7.64 2.17 9.38
CA VAL A 4 8.92 1.69 8.84
C VAL A 4 9.08 0.20 9.14
N ASN A 5 9.55 -0.56 8.15
CA ASN A 5 9.85 -1.98 8.32
C ASN A 5 10.91 -2.17 9.42
N PRO A 6 10.62 -2.96 10.47
CA PRO A 6 11.49 -3.09 11.63
C PRO A 6 12.82 -3.82 11.33
N TYR A 7 12.86 -4.61 10.26
CA TYR A 7 14.09 -5.26 9.79
C TYR A 7 15.02 -4.24 9.16
N LEU A 8 14.53 -3.44 8.18
CA LEU A 8 15.31 -2.39 7.53
C LEU A 8 15.73 -1.29 8.51
N ALA A 9 14.87 -0.95 9.48
CA ALA A 9 15.17 0.08 10.48
C ALA A 9 16.37 -0.24 11.39
N LYS A 10 16.77 -1.50 11.47
CA LYS A 10 17.95 -1.94 12.26
C LYS A 10 19.24 -1.93 11.47
N MET A 11 19.17 -1.75 10.16
CA MET A 11 20.33 -1.81 9.26
C MET A 11 20.84 -0.39 8.99
N ASP A 12 22.14 -0.21 9.17
CA ASP A 12 22.83 1.02 8.77
C ASP A 12 23.29 0.89 7.33
N ILE A 13 22.52 1.47 6.41
CA ILE A 13 22.75 1.36 4.95
C ILE A 13 24.16 1.83 4.54
N SER A 14 24.76 2.78 5.28
CA SER A 14 26.10 3.29 4.98
C SER A 14 27.23 2.24 5.16
N LYS A 15 26.94 1.16 5.88
CA LYS A 15 27.86 0.06 6.17
C LYS A 15 27.62 -1.18 5.34
N LEU A 16 26.57 -1.20 4.51
CA LEU A 16 26.19 -2.35 3.71
C LEU A 16 26.82 -2.29 2.33
N LYS A 17 27.14 -3.46 1.78
CA LYS A 17 27.50 -3.60 0.38
C LYS A 17 26.25 -3.50 -0.52
N PRO A 18 26.40 -3.14 -1.81
CA PRO A 18 25.28 -3.02 -2.72
C PRO A 18 24.42 -4.30 -2.81
N GLU A 19 25.04 -5.48 -2.77
CA GLU A 19 24.34 -6.77 -2.79
C GLU A 19 23.49 -6.96 -1.52
N GLU A 20 24.03 -6.61 -0.34
CA GLU A 20 23.32 -6.74 0.93
C GLU A 20 22.11 -5.80 1.01
N ILE A 21 22.21 -4.60 0.39
CA ILE A 21 21.12 -3.65 0.28
C ILE A 21 20.01 -4.22 -0.64
N THR A 22 20.42 -4.76 -1.80
CA THR A 22 19.48 -5.37 -2.75
C THR A 22 18.78 -6.56 -2.11
N ASP A 23 19.49 -7.44 -1.42
CA ASP A 23 18.93 -8.61 -0.73
C ASP A 23 17.94 -8.19 0.37
N ALA A 24 18.24 -7.14 1.12
CA ALA A 24 17.37 -6.63 2.17
C ALA A 24 16.06 -6.05 1.60
N LEU A 25 16.14 -5.33 0.49
CA LEU A 25 14.97 -4.79 -0.21
C LEU A 25 14.15 -5.89 -0.88
N ASP A 26 14.80 -6.85 -1.54
CA ASP A 26 14.13 -7.99 -2.15
C ASP A 26 13.37 -8.81 -1.10
N ASN A 27 13.99 -9.08 0.04
CA ASN A 27 13.30 -9.72 1.16
C ASN A 27 12.11 -8.89 1.67
N HIS A 28 12.24 -7.56 1.75
CA HIS A 28 11.17 -6.67 2.17
C HIS A 28 9.95 -6.77 1.24
N TYR A 29 10.14 -6.68 -0.08
CA TYR A 29 9.07 -6.77 -1.07
C TYR A 29 8.49 -8.19 -1.15
N THR A 30 9.32 -9.21 -1.02
CA THR A 30 8.89 -10.61 -0.92
C THR A 30 8.01 -10.87 0.30
N GLN A 31 8.35 -10.29 1.45
CA GLN A 31 7.48 -10.38 2.64
C GLN A 31 6.11 -9.76 2.36
N LEU A 32 6.05 -8.58 1.73
CA LEU A 32 4.78 -7.96 1.35
C LEU A 32 3.95 -8.89 0.47
N ARG A 33 4.56 -9.49 -0.58
CA ARG A 33 3.87 -10.44 -1.47
C ARG A 33 3.33 -11.64 -0.71
N LYS A 34 4.13 -12.22 0.20
CA LYS A 34 3.70 -13.37 1.02
C LYS A 34 2.54 -13.02 1.96
N PHE A 35 2.51 -11.81 2.54
CA PHE A 35 1.38 -11.34 3.33
C PHE A 35 0.13 -11.18 2.47
N VAL A 36 0.22 -10.54 1.31
CA VAL A 36 -0.91 -10.39 0.38
C VAL A 36 -1.41 -11.75 -0.09
N LYS A 37 -0.50 -12.67 -0.45
CA LYS A 37 -0.86 -14.04 -0.81
C LYS A 37 -1.59 -14.76 0.31
N GLY A 38 -1.17 -14.58 1.56
CA GLY A 38 -1.86 -15.13 2.73
C GLY A 38 -3.31 -14.66 2.84
N VAL A 39 -3.63 -13.43 2.43
CA VAL A 39 -5.01 -12.94 2.32
C VAL A 39 -5.76 -13.65 1.20
N CYS A 40 -5.13 -13.80 0.03
CA CYS A 40 -5.72 -14.53 -1.11
C CYS A 40 -5.97 -16.01 -0.77
N ASP A 41 -5.13 -16.61 0.05
CA ASP A 41 -5.27 -18.00 0.57
C ASP A 41 -6.29 -18.10 1.73
N ASP A 42 -7.07 -17.06 1.97
CA ASP A 42 -8.16 -17.02 2.98
C ASP A 42 -7.71 -17.17 4.45
N LYS A 43 -6.46 -16.76 4.77
CA LYS A 43 -5.88 -16.96 6.11
C LYS A 43 -6.20 -15.84 7.09
N PHE A 44 -6.14 -14.57 6.66
CA PHE A 44 -6.32 -13.40 7.53
C PHE A 44 -6.69 -12.14 6.73
N HIS A 45 -7.02 -11.06 7.45
CA HIS A 45 -7.11 -9.70 6.90
C HIS A 45 -5.78 -8.96 7.08
N LEU A 46 -5.47 -8.01 6.20
CA LEU A 46 -4.17 -7.33 6.16
C LEU A 46 -4.33 -5.81 6.12
N ILE A 47 -3.51 -5.12 6.90
CA ILE A 47 -3.25 -3.69 6.74
C ILE A 47 -1.81 -3.51 6.26
N VAL A 48 -1.65 -2.85 5.11
CA VAL A 48 -0.35 -2.45 4.55
C VAL A 48 -0.16 -0.96 4.78
N ASN A 49 0.82 -0.60 5.59
CA ASN A 49 1.06 0.79 5.96
C ASN A 49 2.49 1.21 5.64
N GLY A 50 2.68 2.35 5.00
CA GLY A 50 4.01 2.86 4.64
C GLY A 50 3.97 4.09 3.77
N ASP A 51 5.15 4.55 3.35
CA ASP A 51 5.32 5.76 2.54
C ASP A 51 4.54 5.70 1.22
N ALA A 52 4.02 6.83 0.78
CA ALA A 52 3.40 6.96 -0.52
C ALA A 52 4.40 6.66 -1.65
N GLY A 53 3.91 6.14 -2.78
CA GLY A 53 4.70 5.96 -3.99
C GLY A 53 5.81 4.90 -3.91
N MET A 54 5.83 4.01 -2.89
CA MET A 54 6.81 2.94 -2.73
C MET A 54 6.30 1.55 -3.15
N GLY A 55 5.37 1.49 -4.11
CA GLY A 55 4.94 0.25 -4.75
C GLY A 55 3.90 -0.59 -4.01
N LYS A 56 3.39 -0.17 -2.84
CA LYS A 56 2.40 -0.94 -2.05
C LYS A 56 1.19 -1.40 -2.85
N THR A 57 0.52 -0.46 -3.50
CA THR A 57 -0.68 -0.69 -4.30
C THR A 57 -0.39 -1.60 -5.49
N GLU A 58 0.70 -1.34 -6.20
CA GLU A 58 1.10 -2.10 -7.39
C GLU A 58 1.36 -3.56 -7.04
N ILE A 59 2.20 -3.81 -6.03
CA ILE A 59 2.50 -5.17 -5.55
C ILE A 59 1.24 -5.87 -5.04
N THR A 60 0.40 -5.17 -4.28
CA THR A 60 -0.85 -5.75 -3.77
C THR A 60 -1.76 -6.18 -4.91
N ASN A 61 -1.99 -5.30 -5.89
CA ASN A 61 -2.85 -5.59 -7.03
C ASN A 61 -2.29 -6.73 -7.89
N GLU A 62 -0.98 -6.73 -8.17
CA GLU A 62 -0.31 -7.80 -8.91
C GLU A 62 -0.55 -9.18 -8.27
N VAL A 63 -0.35 -9.28 -6.95
CA VAL A 63 -0.52 -10.55 -6.25
C VAL A 63 -1.99 -10.96 -6.17
N VAL A 64 -2.91 -10.01 -5.94
CA VAL A 64 -4.36 -10.28 -5.88
C VAL A 64 -4.87 -10.74 -7.25
N GLU A 65 -4.51 -10.06 -8.34
CA GLU A 65 -4.90 -10.42 -9.70
C GLU A 65 -4.42 -11.83 -10.10
N LYS A 66 -3.21 -12.21 -9.68
CA LYS A 66 -2.64 -13.54 -9.97
C LYS A 66 -3.29 -14.67 -9.15
N ASN A 67 -3.79 -14.40 -7.94
CA ASN A 67 -4.20 -15.43 -6.98
C ASN A 67 -5.72 -15.49 -6.72
N VAL A 68 -6.49 -14.45 -7.06
CA VAL A 68 -7.95 -14.42 -6.87
C VAL A 68 -8.65 -14.75 -8.18
N LYS A 69 -9.59 -15.71 -8.14
CA LYS A 69 -10.41 -16.06 -9.30
C LYS A 69 -11.44 -14.96 -9.59
N GLY A 70 -11.45 -14.43 -10.79
CA GLY A 70 -12.35 -13.37 -11.23
C GLY A 70 -11.78 -11.97 -10.98
N GLN A 71 -12.62 -10.94 -11.18
CA GLN A 71 -12.20 -9.55 -10.93
C GLN A 71 -12.11 -9.29 -9.43
N PRO A 72 -10.98 -8.80 -8.93
CA PRO A 72 -10.86 -8.39 -7.53
C PRO A 72 -11.78 -7.19 -7.24
N PHE A 73 -12.32 -7.15 -6.03
CA PHE A 73 -13.07 -5.99 -5.57
C PHE A 73 -12.10 -4.93 -5.09
N SER A 74 -12.29 -3.69 -5.54
CA SER A 74 -11.46 -2.56 -5.11
C SER A 74 -12.28 -1.33 -4.75
N ILE A 75 -11.74 -0.54 -3.83
CA ILE A 75 -12.24 0.79 -3.47
C ILE A 75 -11.05 1.72 -3.45
N SER A 76 -11.21 2.90 -4.07
CA SER A 76 -10.27 4.01 -3.97
C SER A 76 -11.04 5.32 -3.81
N GLY A 77 -10.42 6.30 -3.13
CA GLY A 77 -11.03 7.61 -2.89
C GLY A 77 -12.09 7.62 -1.77
N THR A 78 -13.03 8.53 -1.81
CA THR A 78 -13.99 8.75 -0.73
C THR A 78 -15.20 7.82 -0.84
N ILE A 79 -15.54 7.15 0.25
CA ILE A 79 -16.69 6.27 0.35
C ILE A 79 -17.48 6.56 1.64
N SER A 80 -18.81 6.51 1.57
CA SER A 80 -19.66 6.60 2.75
C SER A 80 -19.75 5.25 3.49
N PRO A 81 -20.02 5.23 4.81
CA PRO A 81 -20.14 3.98 5.59
C PRO A 81 -21.13 2.99 5.00
N VAL A 82 -22.27 3.48 4.52
CA VAL A 82 -23.32 2.65 3.88
C VAL A 82 -22.84 2.01 2.56
N LYS A 83 -22.07 2.75 1.77
CA LYS A 83 -21.48 2.21 0.55
C LYS A 83 -20.34 1.22 0.86
N LEU A 84 -19.55 1.50 1.91
CA LEU A 84 -18.53 0.59 2.40
C LEU A 84 -19.16 -0.75 2.83
N TYR A 85 -20.25 -0.72 3.61
CA TYR A 85 -21.05 -1.89 3.96
C TYR A 85 -21.48 -2.68 2.71
N GLY A 86 -22.01 -1.97 1.70
CA GLY A 86 -22.42 -2.59 0.44
C GLY A 86 -21.26 -3.25 -0.31
N LYS A 87 -20.07 -2.65 -0.32
CA LYS A 87 -18.87 -3.24 -0.95
C LYS A 87 -18.43 -4.51 -0.25
N PHE A 88 -18.48 -4.56 1.08
CA PHE A 88 -18.22 -5.79 1.82
C PHE A 88 -19.28 -6.87 1.52
N GLN A 89 -20.54 -6.48 1.35
CA GLN A 89 -21.60 -7.42 0.95
C GLN A 89 -21.36 -7.99 -0.47
N ASP A 90 -20.80 -7.19 -1.40
CA ASP A 90 -20.41 -7.65 -2.73
C ASP A 90 -19.27 -8.68 -2.67
N ALA A 91 -18.28 -8.45 -1.79
CA ALA A 91 -17.09 -9.28 -1.59
C ALA A 91 -17.24 -10.30 -0.44
N LYS A 92 -18.46 -10.74 -0.12
CA LYS A 92 -18.72 -11.53 1.09
C LYS A 92 -18.35 -13.01 1.01
N LYS A 93 -18.16 -13.54 -0.19
CA LYS A 93 -17.94 -14.99 -0.39
C LYS A 93 -16.50 -15.37 -0.05
N LYS A 94 -16.30 -16.62 0.35
CA LYS A 94 -14.98 -17.22 0.52
C LYS A 94 -14.13 -17.07 -0.73
N ASN A 95 -12.85 -16.83 -0.57
CA ASN A 95 -11.86 -16.54 -1.63
C ASN A 95 -12.11 -15.25 -2.41
N GLN A 96 -12.97 -14.37 -1.93
CA GLN A 96 -13.08 -13.01 -2.43
C GLN A 96 -12.23 -12.06 -1.57
N VAL A 97 -11.54 -11.14 -2.23
CA VAL A 97 -10.70 -10.14 -1.58
C VAL A 97 -11.19 -8.75 -1.96
N LEU A 98 -11.41 -7.91 -0.95
CA LEU A 98 -11.66 -6.48 -1.11
C LEU A 98 -10.39 -5.71 -0.78
N VAL A 99 -9.84 -5.00 -1.78
CA VAL A 99 -8.72 -4.07 -1.61
C VAL A 99 -9.28 -2.67 -1.40
N ILE A 100 -8.90 -2.04 -0.29
CA ILE A 100 -9.27 -0.66 0.05
C ILE A 100 -7.98 0.16 0.02
N ASP A 101 -7.86 1.06 -0.95
CA ASP A 101 -6.66 1.85 -1.19
C ASP A 101 -6.97 3.36 -1.18
N ASP A 102 -6.08 4.16 -0.60
CA ASP A 102 -6.21 5.62 -0.50
C ASP A 102 -7.58 6.11 0.03
N THR A 103 -8.21 5.32 0.92
CA THR A 103 -9.52 5.61 1.51
C THR A 103 -9.39 5.86 3.02
N ASP A 104 -8.42 6.65 3.41
CA ASP A 104 -8.01 6.85 4.80
C ASP A 104 -9.12 7.34 5.73
N LYS A 105 -10.12 8.06 5.18
CA LYS A 105 -11.27 8.56 5.95
C LYS A 105 -12.06 7.46 6.64
N ILE A 106 -12.09 6.23 6.10
CA ILE A 106 -12.78 5.10 6.76
C ILE A 106 -12.14 4.69 8.09
N LEU A 107 -10.85 5.00 8.28
CA LEU A 107 -10.11 4.73 9.51
C LEU A 107 -10.29 5.81 10.57
N GLU A 108 -10.97 6.90 10.25
CA GLU A 108 -11.29 8.03 11.14
C GLU A 108 -12.77 8.12 11.46
N ASP A 109 -13.62 7.72 10.50
CA ASP A 109 -15.07 7.79 10.63
C ASP A 109 -15.62 6.67 11.51
N GLN A 110 -16.37 7.03 12.54
CA GLN A 110 -16.86 6.08 13.53
C GLN A 110 -17.78 5.01 12.93
N GLU A 111 -18.68 5.37 12.01
CA GLU A 111 -19.59 4.39 11.39
C GLU A 111 -18.83 3.42 10.49
N SER A 112 -17.84 3.91 9.74
CA SER A 112 -16.93 3.06 8.95
C SER A 112 -16.16 2.09 9.84
N LEU A 113 -15.66 2.55 11.00
CA LEU A 113 -14.97 1.69 11.97
C LEU A 113 -15.89 0.60 12.54
N GLU A 114 -17.18 0.89 12.78
CA GLU A 114 -18.14 -0.16 13.23
C GLU A 114 -18.35 -1.22 12.12
N VAL A 115 -18.48 -0.80 10.86
CA VAL A 115 -18.54 -1.75 9.72
C VAL A 115 -17.28 -2.59 9.66
N LEU A 116 -16.09 -1.96 9.76
CA LEU A 116 -14.81 -2.68 9.74
C LEU A 116 -14.69 -3.68 10.90
N LYS A 117 -15.08 -3.31 12.12
CA LYS A 117 -15.07 -4.23 13.27
C LYS A 117 -15.94 -5.47 13.01
N GLY A 118 -17.12 -5.29 12.41
CA GLY A 118 -18.02 -6.38 12.07
C GLY A 118 -17.42 -7.32 11.02
N VAL A 119 -16.88 -6.80 9.92
CA VAL A 119 -16.36 -7.61 8.81
C VAL A 119 -14.99 -8.24 9.11
N LEU A 120 -14.15 -7.59 9.92
CA LEU A 120 -12.81 -8.06 10.25
C LEU A 120 -12.79 -9.01 11.47
N ASP A 121 -13.94 -9.27 12.10
CA ASP A 121 -14.03 -10.20 13.23
C ASP A 121 -13.55 -11.59 12.82
N THR A 122 -12.84 -12.26 13.71
CA THR A 122 -12.27 -13.60 13.50
C THR A 122 -13.19 -14.74 13.92
N GLN A 123 -14.38 -14.42 14.47
CA GLN A 123 -15.35 -15.45 14.88
C GLN A 123 -15.91 -16.20 13.67
N LYS A 124 -16.18 -17.48 13.85
CA LYS A 124 -16.91 -18.27 12.86
C LYS A 124 -18.36 -17.81 12.77
N ASP A 125 -18.93 -17.87 11.55
CA ASP A 125 -20.33 -17.58 11.27
C ASP A 125 -20.78 -16.17 11.68
N LYS A 126 -19.87 -15.20 11.64
CA LYS A 126 -20.17 -13.79 11.91
C LYS A 126 -21.19 -13.24 10.92
N ILE A 127 -22.20 -12.59 11.46
CA ILE A 127 -23.17 -11.80 10.70
C ILE A 127 -22.84 -10.35 10.86
N VAL A 128 -22.74 -9.65 9.75
CA VAL A 128 -22.54 -8.19 9.69
C VAL A 128 -23.90 -7.54 9.43
N SER A 129 -24.37 -6.69 10.34
CA SER A 129 -25.67 -6.04 10.23
C SER A 129 -25.54 -4.53 10.03
N TRP A 130 -26.58 -3.95 9.41
CA TRP A 130 -26.79 -2.53 9.28
C TRP A 130 -28.21 -2.18 9.76
N ASP A 131 -28.37 -1.88 11.03
CA ASP A 131 -29.67 -1.71 11.67
C ASP A 131 -30.23 -0.28 11.53
N LYS A 132 -29.46 0.65 10.94
CA LYS A 132 -29.92 2.01 10.68
C LYS A 132 -30.77 2.07 9.41
N TYR A 133 -31.84 2.88 9.44
CA TYR A 133 -32.61 3.15 8.24
C TYR A 133 -31.71 3.74 7.14
N SER A 134 -31.71 3.13 5.96
CA SER A 134 -30.94 3.60 4.81
C SER A 134 -31.72 3.42 3.50
N THR A 135 -32.07 4.56 2.89
CA THR A 135 -32.66 4.56 1.54
C THR A 135 -31.72 3.98 0.48
N ALA A 136 -30.40 4.08 0.69
CA ALA A 136 -29.41 3.53 -0.22
C ALA A 136 -29.42 1.99 -0.22
N ILE A 137 -29.53 1.35 0.95
CA ILE A 137 -29.67 -0.11 1.06
C ILE A 137 -30.97 -0.55 0.41
N LYS A 138 -32.09 0.10 0.72
CA LYS A 138 -33.41 -0.22 0.15
C LYS A 138 -33.42 -0.09 -1.39
N LYS A 139 -32.92 1.03 -1.93
CA LYS A 139 -32.88 1.25 -3.38
C LYS A 139 -31.95 0.27 -4.13
N SER A 140 -30.89 -0.20 -3.48
CA SER A 140 -29.96 -1.17 -4.09
C SER A 140 -30.39 -2.63 -3.92
N ASN A 141 -31.55 -2.89 -3.31
CA ASN A 141 -32.06 -4.23 -2.98
C ASN A 141 -31.05 -5.09 -2.19
N ARG A 142 -30.24 -4.46 -1.32
CA ARG A 142 -29.25 -5.10 -0.48
C ARG A 142 -29.85 -5.57 0.83
N SER A 143 -29.35 -6.68 1.36
CA SER A 143 -29.72 -7.14 2.69
C SER A 143 -29.17 -6.22 3.77
N THR A 144 -29.92 -6.04 4.86
CA THR A 144 -29.46 -5.36 6.07
C THR A 144 -28.52 -6.23 6.92
N GLU A 145 -28.39 -7.51 6.60
CA GLU A 145 -27.45 -8.41 7.24
C GLU A 145 -26.87 -9.42 6.24
N PHE A 146 -25.63 -9.86 6.47
CA PHE A 146 -24.99 -10.89 5.68
C PHE A 146 -23.87 -11.59 6.45
N LYS A 147 -23.64 -12.88 6.13
CA LYS A 147 -22.43 -13.59 6.55
C LYS A 147 -21.26 -13.14 5.70
N TYR A 148 -20.16 -12.76 6.36
CA TYR A 148 -18.93 -12.35 5.67
C TYR A 148 -17.86 -13.44 5.79
N GLU A 149 -17.47 -14.03 4.67
CA GLU A 149 -16.43 -15.05 4.56
C GLU A 149 -15.25 -14.58 3.69
N GLY A 150 -15.35 -13.38 3.09
CA GLY A 150 -14.28 -12.77 2.30
C GLY A 150 -13.10 -12.28 3.15
N ARG A 151 -12.11 -11.71 2.45
CA ARG A 151 -10.95 -11.09 3.10
C ARG A 151 -10.80 -9.65 2.64
N CYS A 152 -10.04 -8.89 3.42
CA CYS A 152 -9.84 -7.47 3.17
C CYS A 152 -8.35 -7.12 3.29
N ILE A 153 -7.88 -6.27 2.36
CA ILE A 153 -6.58 -5.61 2.43
C ILE A 153 -6.85 -4.11 2.49
N ILE A 154 -6.31 -3.43 3.50
CA ILE A 154 -6.37 -1.98 3.64
C ILE A 154 -4.98 -1.42 3.42
N ILE A 155 -4.80 -0.55 2.42
CA ILE A 155 -3.55 0.14 2.13
C ILE A 155 -3.70 1.59 2.59
N THR A 156 -2.73 2.07 3.36
CA THR A 156 -2.76 3.43 3.91
C THR A 156 -1.37 4.01 4.10
N ASN A 157 -1.28 5.33 3.98
CA ASN A 157 -0.09 6.10 4.30
C ASN A 157 -0.17 6.76 5.69
N LYS A 158 -1.30 6.64 6.39
CA LYS A 158 -1.50 7.27 7.69
C LYS A 158 -0.75 6.57 8.81
N MET A 159 -0.32 7.36 9.78
CA MET A 159 0.24 6.86 11.02
C MET A 159 -0.87 6.29 11.90
N LEU A 160 -1.04 4.97 11.90
CA LEU A 160 -2.11 4.26 12.60
C LEU A 160 -1.81 4.01 14.09
N ARG A 161 -0.54 4.04 14.49
CA ARG A 161 -0.10 3.85 15.89
C ARG A 161 0.83 4.98 16.31
N THR A 162 0.66 5.43 17.54
CA THR A 162 1.62 6.34 18.19
C THR A 162 2.97 5.65 18.43
N ALA A 163 4.00 6.44 18.61
CA ALA A 163 5.26 5.96 19.16
C ALA A 163 5.02 5.37 20.57
N PRO A 164 5.82 4.37 21.01
CA PRO A 164 5.62 3.69 22.31
C PRO A 164 5.65 4.62 23.52
N ASP A 165 6.31 5.76 23.40
CA ASP A 165 6.49 6.80 24.42
C ASP A 165 5.36 7.85 24.45
N LYS A 166 4.37 7.74 23.58
CA LYS A 166 3.24 8.68 23.49
C LYS A 166 1.90 7.99 23.72
N GLU A 167 1.04 8.65 24.47
CA GLU A 167 -0.34 8.16 24.62
C GLU A 167 -1.10 8.23 23.28
N PRO A 168 -1.89 7.19 22.96
CA PRO A 168 -2.69 7.19 21.75
C PRO A 168 -3.80 8.25 21.83
N THR A 169 -3.98 8.98 20.74
CA THR A 169 -5.12 9.89 20.59
C THR A 169 -6.45 9.14 20.64
N ILE A 170 -7.56 9.84 20.91
CA ILE A 170 -8.91 9.25 20.90
C ILE A 170 -9.21 8.53 19.57
N SER A 171 -8.79 9.11 18.45
CA SER A 171 -8.95 8.50 17.13
C SER A 171 -8.16 7.20 17.02
N GLN A 172 -6.92 7.16 17.50
CA GLN A 172 -6.09 5.95 17.50
C GLN A 172 -6.63 4.87 18.45
N GLN A 173 -7.17 5.25 19.61
CA GLN A 173 -7.84 4.30 20.53
C GLN A 173 -9.04 3.63 19.86
N ARG A 174 -9.87 4.38 19.13
CA ARG A 174 -11.01 3.84 18.39
C ARG A 174 -10.61 2.87 17.27
N LEU A 175 -9.40 3.03 16.71
CA LEU A 175 -8.86 2.18 15.66
C LEU A 175 -8.27 0.86 16.18
N LEU A 176 -7.86 0.79 17.46
CA LEU A 176 -7.23 -0.41 18.04
C LEU A 176 -8.01 -1.71 17.81
N PRO A 177 -9.36 -1.74 17.95
CA PRO A 177 -10.12 -2.96 17.67
C PRO A 177 -10.05 -3.43 16.21
N VAL A 178 -9.91 -2.53 15.25
CA VAL A 178 -9.70 -2.86 13.83
C VAL A 178 -8.28 -3.41 13.64
N LEU A 179 -7.27 -2.73 14.20
CA LEU A 179 -5.87 -3.16 14.12
C LEU A 179 -5.63 -4.54 14.74
N SER A 180 -6.34 -4.88 15.81
CA SER A 180 -6.20 -6.18 16.48
C SER A 180 -6.76 -7.36 15.68
N ARG A 181 -7.61 -7.11 14.70
CA ARG A 181 -8.25 -8.12 13.84
C ARG A 181 -7.53 -8.35 12.53
N CYS A 182 -6.49 -7.58 12.26
CA CYS A 182 -5.70 -7.65 11.02
C CYS A 182 -4.24 -7.96 11.31
N HIS A 183 -3.59 -8.68 10.40
CA HIS A 183 -2.15 -8.60 10.32
C HIS A 183 -1.73 -7.21 9.83
N TYR A 184 -0.60 -6.72 10.31
CA TYR A 184 -0.12 -5.39 10.02
C TYR A 184 1.27 -5.44 9.42
N PHE A 185 1.38 -5.12 8.14
CA PHE A 185 2.66 -5.04 7.45
C PHE A 185 3.14 -3.59 7.35
N LYS A 186 4.33 -3.33 7.88
CA LYS A 186 5.00 -2.04 7.81
C LYS A 186 5.82 -1.98 6.53
N ALA A 187 5.32 -1.28 5.53
CA ALA A 187 5.91 -1.18 4.20
C ALA A 187 6.83 0.04 4.00
N GLY A 188 6.97 0.89 5.00
CA GLY A 188 7.84 2.05 4.92
C GLY A 188 9.32 1.67 5.01
N VAL A 189 10.16 2.44 4.33
CA VAL A 189 11.63 2.32 4.38
C VAL A 189 12.25 3.43 5.24
N PRO A 190 13.45 3.22 5.84
CA PRO A 190 13.95 4.09 6.89
C PRO A 190 14.39 5.50 6.45
N SER A 191 14.90 5.66 5.23
CA SER A 191 15.52 6.92 4.76
C SER A 191 15.43 7.09 3.26
N ASN A 192 15.80 8.29 2.75
CA ASN A 192 15.91 8.55 1.32
C ASN A 192 16.97 7.66 0.66
N GLN A 193 18.05 7.33 1.34
CA GLN A 193 19.04 6.38 0.81
C GLN A 193 18.43 4.99 0.53
N TRP A 194 17.55 4.49 1.40
CA TRP A 194 16.81 3.26 1.16
C TRP A 194 15.80 3.40 0.00
N LYS A 195 15.15 4.57 -0.14
CA LYS A 195 14.25 4.86 -1.27
C LYS A 195 15.02 4.88 -2.59
N MET A 196 16.17 5.55 -2.63
CA MET A 196 17.06 5.54 -3.80
C MET A 196 17.54 4.15 -4.16
N ALA A 197 17.97 3.38 -3.17
CA ALA A 197 18.37 1.99 -3.40
C ALA A 197 17.21 1.16 -3.98
N ALA A 198 15.98 1.34 -3.52
CA ALA A 198 14.80 0.69 -4.09
C ALA A 198 14.54 1.13 -5.54
N ILE A 199 14.68 2.41 -5.86
CA ILE A 199 14.56 2.94 -7.23
C ILE A 199 15.62 2.32 -8.14
N LYS A 200 16.88 2.31 -7.72
CA LYS A 200 18.01 1.69 -8.47
C LYS A 200 17.83 0.19 -8.66
N MET A 201 17.31 -0.51 -7.66
CA MET A 201 17.01 -1.95 -7.77
C MET A 201 15.97 -2.23 -8.86
N HIS A 202 14.97 -1.35 -9.00
CA HIS A 202 13.89 -1.51 -9.96
C HIS A 202 14.17 -0.88 -11.34
N GLN A 203 15.29 -0.21 -11.53
CA GLN A 203 15.72 0.32 -12.84
C GLN A 203 15.89 -0.80 -13.86
N LYS A 204 16.50 -1.89 -13.43
CA LYS A 204 16.71 -3.10 -14.25
C LYS A 204 15.66 -4.12 -13.85
N THR A 205 15.15 -4.87 -14.81
CA THR A 205 14.34 -6.05 -14.53
C THR A 205 15.11 -6.94 -13.55
N HIS A 206 14.61 -7.05 -12.33
CA HIS A 206 15.23 -7.82 -11.26
C HIS A 206 14.38 -9.05 -10.94
N LEU A 207 14.98 -10.24 -11.02
CA LEU A 207 14.36 -11.47 -10.55
C LEU A 207 14.61 -11.58 -9.05
N SER A 208 13.54 -11.71 -8.26
CA SER A 208 13.67 -11.93 -6.82
C SER A 208 14.44 -13.21 -6.51
N ILE A 209 15.33 -13.15 -5.52
CA ILE A 209 16.05 -14.33 -5.00
C ILE A 209 15.20 -15.13 -3.98
N TYR A 210 14.09 -14.59 -3.50
CA TYR A 210 13.23 -15.21 -2.48
C TYR A 210 11.91 -15.75 -3.04
N ASP A 211 11.50 -15.26 -4.20
CA ASP A 211 10.34 -15.75 -4.95
C ASP A 211 10.60 -15.55 -6.45
N ASP A 212 9.88 -16.22 -7.32
CA ASP A 212 10.07 -16.15 -8.77
C ASP A 212 9.43 -14.89 -9.39
N TYR A 213 9.29 -13.80 -8.64
CA TYR A 213 8.76 -12.54 -9.16
C TYR A 213 9.84 -11.73 -9.87
N VAL A 214 9.47 -11.17 -11.00
CA VAL A 214 10.28 -10.20 -11.74
C VAL A 214 9.82 -8.81 -11.35
N TYR A 215 10.73 -8.00 -10.83
CA TYR A 215 10.48 -6.60 -10.53
C TYR A 215 10.63 -5.75 -11.79
N GLU A 216 9.54 -5.17 -12.25
CA GLU A 216 9.54 -4.15 -13.29
C GLU A 216 8.57 -3.04 -12.88
N LEU A 217 9.10 -1.89 -12.47
CA LEU A 217 8.25 -0.75 -12.14
C LEU A 217 7.64 -0.12 -13.37
N ARG A 218 6.37 0.21 -13.28
CA ARG A 218 5.64 0.89 -14.35
C ARG A 218 6.27 2.22 -14.76
N CYS A 219 6.93 2.93 -13.82
CA CYS A 219 7.55 4.22 -14.12
C CYS A 219 8.68 4.15 -15.14
N PHE A 220 9.38 3.01 -15.24
CA PHE A 220 10.46 2.79 -16.20
C PHE A 220 10.09 1.85 -17.35
N LYS A 221 8.87 1.34 -17.39
CA LYS A 221 8.43 0.43 -18.44
C LYS A 221 8.45 1.10 -19.81
N GLY A 222 9.26 0.53 -20.72
CA GLY A 222 9.43 1.06 -22.09
C GLY A 222 10.27 2.34 -22.18
N VAL A 223 10.89 2.78 -21.08
CA VAL A 223 11.80 3.92 -21.06
C VAL A 223 13.20 3.46 -21.45
N PRO A 224 13.91 4.10 -22.40
CA PRO A 224 15.29 3.79 -22.75
C PRO A 224 16.23 3.86 -21.54
N LEU A 225 17.26 2.99 -21.51
CA LEU A 225 18.14 2.87 -20.34
C LEU A 225 18.98 4.12 -20.06
N ASP A 226 19.36 4.86 -21.10
CA ASP A 226 20.05 6.13 -21.01
C ASP A 226 19.19 7.18 -20.30
N VAL A 227 17.91 7.27 -20.68
CA VAL A 227 16.93 8.18 -20.03
C VAL A 227 16.69 7.77 -18.57
N GLN A 228 16.61 6.45 -18.28
CA GLN A 228 16.50 5.98 -16.91
C GLN A 228 17.71 6.39 -16.08
N ASN A 229 18.93 6.25 -16.64
CA ASN A 229 20.16 6.65 -15.97
C ASN A 229 20.18 8.16 -15.67
N GLU A 230 19.86 9.01 -16.67
CA GLU A 230 19.77 10.46 -16.47
C GLU A 230 18.83 10.84 -15.29
N ILE A 231 17.67 10.20 -15.20
CA ILE A 231 16.69 10.46 -14.13
C ILE A 231 17.20 9.97 -12.77
N ILE A 232 17.84 8.82 -12.73
CA ILE A 232 18.38 8.25 -11.48
C ILE A 232 19.55 9.08 -10.98
N ASP A 233 20.45 9.51 -11.87
CA ASP A 233 21.60 10.32 -11.53
C ASP A 233 21.12 11.67 -10.96
N TRP A 234 20.15 12.33 -11.61
CA TRP A 234 19.54 13.55 -11.11
C TRP A 234 18.89 13.36 -9.72
N LEU A 235 18.13 12.27 -9.53
CA LEU A 235 17.51 11.96 -8.23
C LEU A 235 18.54 11.66 -7.14
N ASP A 236 19.67 11.03 -7.48
CA ASP A 236 20.75 10.74 -6.53
C ASP A 236 21.41 12.03 -6.03
N GLU A 237 21.60 13.00 -6.93
CA GLU A 237 22.14 14.31 -6.61
C GLU A 237 21.18 15.17 -5.76
N HIS A 238 19.86 15.07 -6.00
CA HIS A 238 18.83 15.91 -5.37
C HIS A 238 17.97 15.18 -4.32
N GLN A 239 18.37 13.97 -3.87
CA GLN A 239 17.54 13.11 -3.02
C GLN A 239 17.05 13.74 -1.71
N ASP A 240 17.80 14.73 -1.17
CA ASP A 240 17.47 15.43 0.06
C ASP A 240 16.68 16.72 -0.19
N GLU A 241 16.62 17.20 -1.43
CA GLU A 241 15.89 18.39 -1.86
C GLU A 241 14.49 18.05 -2.42
N VAL A 242 14.33 16.85 -2.98
CA VAL A 242 13.06 16.38 -3.53
C VAL A 242 12.02 16.22 -2.43
N ARG A 243 10.83 16.83 -2.60
CA ARG A 243 9.74 16.87 -1.62
C ARG A 243 9.29 15.47 -1.17
N GLU A 244 9.22 14.54 -2.11
CA GLU A 244 8.77 13.16 -1.85
C GLU A 244 9.50 12.18 -2.76
N LEU A 245 10.65 11.70 -2.34
CA LEU A 245 11.40 10.70 -3.09
C LEU A 245 10.60 9.38 -3.15
N SER A 246 10.19 8.99 -4.37
CA SER A 246 9.30 7.85 -4.60
C SER A 246 9.30 7.41 -6.07
N PHE A 247 8.73 6.25 -6.38
CA PHE A 247 8.53 5.83 -7.77
C PHE A 247 7.59 6.76 -8.57
N ARG A 248 6.70 7.50 -7.89
CA ARG A 248 5.85 8.51 -8.55
C ARG A 248 6.67 9.68 -9.09
N VAL A 249 7.70 10.11 -8.36
CA VAL A 249 8.62 11.15 -8.85
C VAL A 249 9.34 10.65 -10.11
N CYS A 250 9.84 9.42 -10.13
CA CYS A 250 10.46 8.86 -11.33
C CYS A 250 9.53 8.95 -12.54
N ALA A 251 8.25 8.59 -12.38
CA ALA A 251 7.27 8.68 -13.47
C ALA A 251 7.06 10.12 -13.96
N ARG A 252 7.01 11.11 -13.05
CA ARG A 252 6.89 12.53 -13.42
C ARG A 252 8.13 13.03 -14.13
N LEU A 253 9.32 12.66 -13.66
CA LEU A 253 10.59 13.04 -14.32
C LEU A 253 10.69 12.44 -15.72
N VAL A 254 10.26 11.19 -15.92
CA VAL A 254 10.16 10.59 -17.28
C VAL A 254 9.25 11.43 -18.17
N GLN A 255 8.11 11.92 -17.66
CA GLN A 255 7.21 12.77 -18.43
C GLN A 255 7.88 14.12 -18.81
N LEU A 256 8.53 14.76 -17.86
CA LEU A 256 9.25 16.03 -18.11
C LEU A 256 10.36 15.82 -19.14
N ARG A 257 11.18 14.76 -18.98
CA ARG A 257 12.27 14.44 -19.90
C ARG A 257 11.79 14.15 -21.32
N ASN A 258 10.65 13.48 -21.46
CA ASN A 258 10.05 13.21 -22.77
C ASN A 258 9.44 14.44 -23.42
N GLN A 259 8.90 15.38 -22.62
CA GLN A 259 8.26 16.60 -23.10
C GLN A 259 9.29 17.64 -23.55
N GLU A 260 10.32 17.89 -22.73
CA GLU A 260 11.32 18.94 -22.95
C GLU A 260 12.75 18.38 -22.65
N PRO A 261 13.34 17.63 -23.58
CA PRO A 261 14.60 16.94 -23.35
C PRO A 261 15.77 17.85 -22.92
N ASP A 262 15.81 19.06 -23.40
CA ASP A 262 16.90 20.01 -23.13
C ASP A 262 16.67 20.89 -21.91
N PHE A 263 15.45 20.88 -21.34
CA PHE A 263 15.04 21.78 -20.25
C PHE A 263 14.45 21.07 -19.02
N TRP A 264 14.33 19.74 -19.08
CA TRP A 264 13.63 18.94 -18.05
C TRP A 264 14.21 19.08 -16.65
N THR A 265 15.54 19.24 -16.50
CA THR A 265 16.19 19.37 -15.18
C THR A 265 15.74 20.64 -14.45
N GLN A 266 15.67 21.77 -15.15
CA GLN A 266 15.17 23.02 -14.59
C GLN A 266 13.68 22.93 -14.23
N MET A 267 12.88 22.21 -15.03
CA MET A 267 11.47 21.94 -14.72
C MET A 267 11.34 21.01 -13.50
N ALA A 268 12.23 20.03 -13.37
CA ALA A 268 12.29 19.12 -12.23
C ALA A 268 12.64 19.85 -10.94
N GLU A 269 13.67 20.69 -10.93
CA GLU A 269 14.02 21.55 -9.80
C GLU A 269 12.83 22.42 -9.38
N ALA A 270 12.17 23.10 -10.34
CA ALA A 270 11.05 23.99 -10.06
C ALA A 270 9.79 23.26 -9.54
N SER A 271 9.57 22.00 -9.92
CA SER A 271 8.33 21.27 -9.60
C SER A 271 8.46 20.22 -8.50
N GLU A 272 9.63 19.61 -8.34
CA GLU A 272 9.84 18.47 -7.44
C GLU A 272 10.68 18.82 -6.20
N CYS A 273 11.52 19.87 -6.24
CA CYS A 273 12.31 20.34 -5.10
C CYS A 273 11.57 21.38 -4.24
N TYR A 274 12.07 21.58 -3.00
CA TYR A 274 11.54 22.61 -2.06
C TYR A 274 11.98 24.00 -2.43
#